data_4182d99b8424663be2db386853143ae9
#
_entry.id   4182d99b8424663be2db386853143ae9
#
_cell.length_a   1.000
_cell.length_b   1.000
_cell.length_c   1.000
_cell.angle_alpha   90.00
_cell.angle_beta   90.00
_cell.angle_gamma   90.00
#
_symmetry.space_group_name_H-M   'P 1'
#
loop_
_entity.id
_entity.type
_entity.pdbx_description
1 polymer ?
#
loop_
_entity_poly.entity_id
_entity_poly.type
_entity_poly.pdbx_seq_one_letter_code
_entity_poly.pdbx_strand_id
1 'polypeptide(L)'
;MATDTRQSDEDHRRFARFRPPQAGEGGTMSLLDHIRELRYRIIVSFIAVVITSSVAFVFYRPLVEIVMHPYQQASLAIKAKNPTASLQVVNTGVVAPFVLNMRVTIVAGLIAACPIWLYQVWAFIVPGLLVNEKKWALRFLGSAIPLFLLGSVLGYWVLPKGIALMLNFTPHGMGITNLLDMNAFLALEIRVILLFGVSFLLPVVLVLLNLIHVLSSAQLKAARKWSIFGFFCLGAFVNPSGDPISMC
;
A
#
# COMPACT_ATOMS: atom_id res chain seq x y z
N MET A 1 -25.31 -32.19 35.48
CA MET A 1 -24.24 -31.29 35.94
C MET A 1 -22.87 -31.55 35.26
N ALA A 2 -22.76 -32.49 34.31
CA ALA A 2 -21.50 -32.84 33.61
C ALA A 2 -21.43 -32.33 32.15
N THR A 3 -22.48 -31.69 31.63
CA THR A 3 -22.54 -31.18 30.25
C THR A 3 -22.03 -29.74 30.10
N ASP A 4 -22.04 -28.98 31.20
CA ASP A 4 -21.66 -27.56 31.17
C ASP A 4 -20.12 -27.33 31.16
N THR A 5 -19.37 -28.25 31.77
CA THR A 5 -17.91 -28.19 31.83
C THR A 5 -17.24 -28.53 30.50
N ARG A 6 -17.84 -29.35 29.63
CA ARG A 6 -17.31 -29.68 28.30
C ARG A 6 -17.49 -28.55 27.31
N GLN A 7 -18.60 -27.82 27.41
CA GLN A 7 -18.86 -26.66 26.52
C GLN A 7 -17.94 -25.47 26.83
N SER A 8 -17.65 -25.22 28.10
CA SER A 8 -16.71 -24.18 28.51
C SER A 8 -15.27 -24.50 28.10
N ASP A 9 -14.86 -25.77 28.13
CA ASP A 9 -13.52 -26.19 27.68
C ASP A 9 -13.35 -26.12 26.15
N GLU A 10 -14.41 -26.42 25.39
CA GLU A 10 -14.38 -26.25 23.93
C GLU A 10 -14.37 -24.79 23.52
N ASP A 11 -15.09 -23.93 24.19
CA ASP A 11 -15.06 -22.48 23.94
C ASP A 11 -13.71 -21.85 24.33
N HIS A 12 -13.11 -22.26 25.46
CA HIS A 12 -11.75 -21.85 25.83
C HIS A 12 -10.70 -22.31 24.82
N ARG A 13 -10.84 -23.51 24.24
CA ARG A 13 -9.94 -23.99 23.16
C ARG A 13 -10.14 -23.26 21.82
N ARG A 14 -11.36 -22.82 21.50
CA ARG A 14 -11.66 -22.01 20.32
C ARG A 14 -11.04 -20.61 20.44
N PHE A 15 -11.16 -19.95 21.60
CA PHE A 15 -10.56 -18.64 21.85
C PHE A 15 -9.03 -18.71 22.02
N ALA A 16 -8.47 -19.81 22.52
CA ALA A 16 -7.02 -20.01 22.56
C ALA A 16 -6.37 -20.09 21.17
N ARG A 17 -7.13 -20.45 20.13
CA ARG A 17 -6.68 -20.45 18.73
C ARG A 17 -6.41 -19.06 18.16
N PHE A 18 -6.96 -18.01 18.78
CA PHE A 18 -6.81 -16.59 18.38
C PHE A 18 -5.79 -15.83 19.23
N ARG A 19 -5.09 -16.50 20.15
CA ARG A 19 -3.99 -15.85 20.88
C ARG A 19 -2.69 -16.00 20.08
N PRO A 20 -1.86 -14.93 20.03
CA PRO A 20 -0.54 -15.06 19.44
C PRO A 20 0.25 -16.12 20.22
N PRO A 21 0.97 -17.03 19.54
CA PRO A 21 1.84 -17.97 20.22
C PRO A 21 2.86 -17.20 21.04
N GLN A 22 3.02 -17.56 22.32
CA GLN A 22 4.00 -16.94 23.19
C GLN A 22 5.38 -17.52 22.85
N ALA A 23 6.39 -16.65 22.72
CA ALA A 23 7.77 -17.09 22.58
C ALA A 23 8.17 -17.92 23.82
N GLY A 24 8.76 -19.09 23.59
CA GLY A 24 9.30 -19.92 24.66
C GLY A 24 10.47 -19.23 25.37
N GLU A 25 10.83 -19.73 26.56
CA GLU A 25 11.99 -19.28 27.32
C GLU A 25 13.24 -19.41 26.44
N GLY A 26 13.85 -18.27 26.11
CA GLY A 26 15.02 -18.18 25.22
C GLY A 26 14.77 -17.60 23.84
N GLY A 27 13.55 -17.14 23.49
CA GLY A 27 13.25 -16.44 22.23
C GLY A 27 13.30 -17.30 20.96
N THR A 28 13.47 -18.64 21.08
CA THR A 28 13.46 -19.58 19.95
C THR A 28 12.02 -20.02 19.67
N MET A 29 11.49 -19.67 18.50
CA MET A 29 10.21 -20.19 18.02
C MET A 29 10.44 -21.33 17.01
N SER A 30 9.57 -22.34 17.03
CA SER A 30 9.56 -23.36 15.99
C SER A 30 9.09 -22.72 14.67
N LEU A 31 9.54 -23.24 13.52
CA LEU A 31 9.08 -22.77 12.20
C LEU A 31 7.55 -22.81 12.08
N LEU A 32 6.92 -23.82 12.66
CA LEU A 32 5.45 -23.97 12.64
C LEU A 32 4.75 -22.89 13.46
N ASP A 33 5.32 -22.49 14.60
CA ASP A 33 4.77 -21.42 15.44
C ASP A 33 4.94 -20.05 14.74
N HIS A 34 6.05 -19.84 14.04
CA HIS A 34 6.26 -18.62 13.27
C HIS A 34 5.25 -18.50 12.10
N ILE A 35 4.95 -19.60 11.40
CA ILE A 35 3.91 -19.61 10.35
C ILE A 35 2.52 -19.36 10.96
N ARG A 36 2.24 -19.90 12.15
CA ARG A 36 0.97 -19.65 12.85
C ARG A 36 0.85 -18.18 13.26
N GLU A 37 1.93 -17.58 13.72
CA GLU A 37 2.02 -16.15 14.04
C GLU A 37 1.76 -15.29 12.79
N LEU A 38 2.42 -15.59 11.67
CA LEU A 38 2.20 -14.90 10.39
C LEU A 38 0.73 -14.92 10.00
N ARG A 39 0.08 -16.09 10.05
CA ARG A 39 -1.34 -16.22 9.74
C ARG A 39 -2.21 -15.33 10.63
N TYR A 40 -1.96 -15.33 11.94
CA TYR A 40 -2.70 -14.49 12.88
C TYR A 40 -2.56 -13.01 12.54
N ARG A 41 -1.35 -12.53 12.28
CA ARG A 41 -1.05 -11.12 11.96
C ARG A 41 -1.67 -10.69 10.65
N ILE A 42 -1.66 -11.55 9.63
CA ILE A 42 -2.33 -11.31 8.35
C ILE A 42 -3.84 -11.18 8.56
N ILE A 43 -4.46 -12.07 9.35
CA ILE A 43 -5.90 -12.02 9.62
C ILE A 43 -6.26 -10.71 10.34
N VAL A 44 -5.51 -10.31 11.36
CA VAL A 44 -5.76 -9.04 12.08
C VAL A 44 -5.63 -7.84 11.16
N SER A 45 -4.59 -7.81 10.32
CA SER A 45 -4.40 -6.74 9.33
C SER A 45 -5.54 -6.71 8.32
N PHE A 46 -5.96 -7.87 7.81
CA PHE A 46 -7.07 -7.99 6.87
C PHE A 46 -8.39 -7.50 7.48
N ILE A 47 -8.70 -7.92 8.71
CA ILE A 47 -9.91 -7.46 9.42
C ILE A 47 -9.88 -5.94 9.61
N ALA A 48 -8.73 -5.38 9.99
CA ALA A 48 -8.57 -3.94 10.13
C ALA A 48 -8.85 -3.22 8.80
N VAL A 49 -8.30 -3.72 7.68
CA VAL A 49 -8.54 -3.16 6.34
C VAL A 49 -10.02 -3.28 5.95
N VAL A 50 -10.67 -4.41 6.22
CA VAL A 50 -12.10 -4.60 5.93
C VAL A 50 -12.96 -3.60 6.70
N ILE A 51 -12.69 -3.41 7.99
CA ILE A 51 -13.42 -2.46 8.82
C ILE A 51 -13.24 -1.03 8.31
N THR A 52 -12.00 -0.62 8.08
CA THR A 52 -11.70 0.74 7.59
C THR A 52 -12.23 0.99 6.18
N SER A 53 -12.20 -0.03 5.30
CA SER A 53 -12.81 0.04 3.97
C SER A 53 -14.32 0.15 4.03
N SER A 54 -14.97 -0.55 4.96
CA SER A 54 -16.43 -0.45 5.18
C SER A 54 -16.82 0.95 5.66
N VAL A 55 -16.02 1.54 6.54
CA VAL A 55 -16.21 2.94 6.96
C VAL A 55 -15.97 3.90 5.78
N ALA A 56 -14.89 3.69 5.01
CA ALA A 56 -14.59 4.49 3.83
C ALA A 56 -15.69 4.41 2.76
N PHE A 57 -16.39 3.26 2.66
CA PHE A 57 -17.51 3.09 1.73
C PHE A 57 -18.69 4.03 2.02
N VAL A 58 -18.91 4.40 3.27
CA VAL A 58 -19.93 5.40 3.64
C VAL A 58 -19.57 6.78 3.07
N PHE A 59 -18.27 7.07 2.96
CA PHE A 59 -17.72 8.33 2.47
C PHE A 59 -17.20 8.24 1.02
N TYR A 60 -17.75 7.34 0.20
CA TYR A 60 -17.22 7.10 -1.15
C TYR A 60 -17.22 8.34 -2.06
N ARG A 61 -18.23 9.21 -1.95
CA ARG A 61 -18.35 10.42 -2.79
C ARG A 61 -17.15 11.36 -2.68
N PRO A 62 -16.82 11.89 -1.47
CA PRO A 62 -15.64 12.75 -1.34
C PRO A 62 -14.34 12.02 -1.69
N LEU A 63 -14.24 10.71 -1.47
CA LEU A 63 -13.06 9.94 -1.86
C LEU A 63 -12.89 9.89 -3.38
N VAL A 64 -13.97 9.67 -4.13
CA VAL A 64 -13.93 9.70 -5.60
C VAL A 64 -13.57 11.09 -6.11
N GLU A 65 -14.05 12.17 -5.50
CA GLU A 65 -13.69 13.54 -5.86
C GLU A 65 -12.19 13.78 -5.69
N ILE A 66 -11.60 13.35 -4.57
CA ILE A 66 -10.15 13.43 -4.31
C ILE A 66 -9.39 12.67 -5.39
N VAL A 67 -9.79 11.46 -5.70
CA VAL A 67 -9.13 10.60 -6.68
C VAL A 67 -9.26 11.15 -8.11
N MET A 68 -10.35 11.86 -8.44
CA MET A 68 -10.53 12.48 -9.74
C MET A 68 -9.77 13.80 -9.92
N HIS A 69 -9.32 14.41 -8.86
CA HIS A 69 -8.64 15.71 -8.89
C HIS A 69 -7.35 15.73 -9.73
N PRO A 70 -6.44 14.71 -9.67
CA PRO A 70 -5.26 14.64 -10.54
C PRO A 70 -5.59 14.67 -12.02
N TYR A 71 -6.65 13.96 -12.43
CA TYR A 71 -7.14 13.99 -13.81
C TYR A 71 -7.63 15.39 -14.22
N GLN A 72 -8.43 16.03 -13.36
CA GLN A 72 -8.94 17.37 -13.63
C GLN A 72 -7.80 18.38 -13.82
N GLN A 73 -6.78 18.33 -12.97
CA GLN A 73 -5.59 19.17 -13.11
C GLN A 73 -4.83 18.89 -14.40
N ALA A 74 -4.62 17.62 -14.76
CA ALA A 74 -3.95 17.26 -16.01
C ALA A 74 -4.76 17.73 -17.23
N SER A 75 -6.09 17.57 -17.21
CA SER A 75 -6.95 18.02 -18.31
C SER A 75 -6.95 19.53 -18.50
N LEU A 76 -6.93 20.30 -17.42
CA LEU A 76 -6.80 21.77 -17.46
C LEU A 76 -5.45 22.19 -18.03
N ALA A 77 -4.36 21.55 -17.61
CA ALA A 77 -3.03 21.85 -18.13
C ALA A 77 -2.89 21.57 -19.63
N ILE A 78 -3.55 20.52 -20.14
CA ILE A 78 -3.54 20.19 -21.57
C ILE A 78 -4.41 21.17 -22.36
N LYS A 79 -5.63 21.47 -21.88
CA LYS A 79 -6.51 22.45 -22.53
C LYS A 79 -5.89 23.85 -22.61
N ALA A 80 -5.09 24.23 -21.62
CA ALA A 80 -4.36 25.50 -21.64
C ALA A 80 -3.31 25.55 -22.75
N LYS A 81 -2.71 24.42 -23.13
CA LYS A 81 -1.71 24.33 -24.23
C LYS A 81 -2.38 24.07 -25.59
N ASN A 82 -3.45 23.28 -25.60
CA ASN A 82 -4.18 22.87 -26.80
C ASN A 82 -5.69 22.98 -26.57
N PRO A 83 -6.31 24.14 -26.91
CA PRO A 83 -7.75 24.36 -26.73
C PRO A 83 -8.65 23.36 -27.47
N THR A 84 -8.13 22.78 -28.58
CA THR A 84 -8.85 21.79 -29.39
C THR A 84 -8.74 20.35 -28.88
N ALA A 85 -7.92 20.09 -27.85
CA ALA A 85 -7.78 18.75 -27.28
C ALA A 85 -9.06 18.33 -26.58
N SER A 86 -9.70 17.29 -27.06
CA SER A 86 -10.87 16.72 -26.40
C SER A 86 -10.42 15.50 -25.56
N LEU A 87 -10.58 15.65 -24.24
CA LEU A 87 -10.33 14.60 -23.25
C LEU A 87 -11.67 14.22 -22.65
N GLN A 88 -12.08 12.97 -22.82
CA GLN A 88 -13.30 12.46 -22.25
C GLN A 88 -13.00 11.27 -21.35
N VAL A 89 -13.61 11.29 -20.16
CA VAL A 89 -13.60 10.13 -19.25
C VAL A 89 -14.81 9.27 -19.56
N VAL A 90 -14.57 8.00 -19.79
CA VAL A 90 -15.60 7.02 -20.08
C VAL A 90 -15.58 5.90 -19.04
N ASN A 91 -16.77 5.43 -18.69
CA ASN A 91 -16.93 4.23 -17.88
C ASN A 91 -17.35 3.09 -18.81
N THR A 92 -16.50 2.10 -18.94
CA THR A 92 -16.73 0.98 -19.87
C THR A 92 -17.37 -0.19 -19.10
N GLY A 93 -18.65 -0.44 -19.35
CA GLY A 93 -19.41 -1.56 -18.78
C GLY A 93 -20.34 -1.18 -17.63
N VAL A 94 -21.38 -2.00 -17.44
CA VAL A 94 -22.46 -1.77 -16.47
C VAL A 94 -21.97 -1.85 -15.01
N VAL A 95 -21.01 -2.72 -14.74
CA VAL A 95 -20.46 -2.95 -13.39
C VAL A 95 -19.34 -1.97 -13.05
N ALA A 96 -18.84 -1.23 -14.04
CA ALA A 96 -17.68 -0.35 -13.89
C ALA A 96 -17.82 0.67 -12.74
N PRO A 97 -18.96 1.36 -12.51
CA PRO A 97 -19.11 2.31 -11.40
C PRO A 97 -19.02 1.64 -10.03
N PHE A 98 -19.55 0.42 -9.89
CA PHE A 98 -19.44 -0.34 -8.65
C PHE A 98 -18.01 -0.76 -8.35
N VAL A 99 -17.29 -1.30 -9.34
CA VAL A 99 -15.88 -1.70 -9.21
C VAL A 99 -15.00 -0.50 -8.85
N LEU A 100 -15.29 0.66 -9.44
CA LEU A 100 -14.62 1.93 -9.13
C LEU A 100 -14.77 2.28 -7.64
N ASN A 101 -16.00 2.32 -7.14
CA ASN A 101 -16.27 2.65 -5.74
C ASN A 101 -15.58 1.66 -4.80
N MET A 102 -15.64 0.36 -5.10
CA MET A 102 -14.96 -0.68 -4.31
C MET A 102 -13.45 -0.48 -4.27
N ARG A 103 -12.82 -0.19 -5.41
CA ARG A 103 -11.37 0.05 -5.47
C ARG A 103 -10.96 1.26 -4.65
N VAL A 104 -11.64 2.38 -4.82
CA VAL A 104 -11.33 3.61 -4.08
C VAL A 104 -11.47 3.40 -2.57
N THR A 105 -12.55 2.77 -2.14
CA THR A 105 -12.81 2.54 -0.71
C THR A 105 -11.85 1.52 -0.09
N ILE A 106 -11.46 0.46 -0.82
CA ILE A 106 -10.46 -0.50 -0.34
C ILE A 106 -9.10 0.17 -0.16
N VAL A 107 -8.67 1.02 -1.09
CA VAL A 107 -7.38 1.71 -0.99
C VAL A 107 -7.41 2.76 0.12
N ALA A 108 -8.47 3.54 0.23
CA ALA A 108 -8.66 4.47 1.33
C ALA A 108 -8.64 3.74 2.69
N GLY A 109 -9.30 2.58 2.76
CA GLY A 109 -9.29 1.72 3.93
C GLY A 109 -7.89 1.15 4.25
N LEU A 110 -7.12 0.74 3.24
CA LEU A 110 -5.75 0.27 3.40
C LEU A 110 -4.82 1.37 3.93
N ILE A 111 -4.96 2.60 3.42
CA ILE A 111 -4.20 3.75 3.90
C ILE A 111 -4.62 4.11 5.33
N ALA A 112 -5.92 4.13 5.64
CA ALA A 112 -6.41 4.41 6.98
C ALA A 112 -6.00 3.34 8.00
N ALA A 113 -5.94 2.06 7.58
CA ALA A 113 -5.48 0.95 8.42
C ALA A 113 -3.95 0.89 8.58
N CYS A 114 -3.18 1.80 7.97
CA CYS A 114 -1.71 1.72 7.96
C CYS A 114 -1.09 1.60 9.35
N PRO A 115 -1.53 2.25 10.43
CA PRO A 115 -0.97 2.06 11.75
C PRO A 115 -1.08 0.62 12.24
N ILE A 116 -2.20 -0.04 11.92
CA ILE A 116 -2.49 -1.40 12.40
C ILE A 116 -1.64 -2.41 11.64
N TRP A 117 -1.68 -2.43 10.31
CA TRP A 117 -0.92 -3.42 9.56
C TRP A 117 0.59 -3.17 9.60
N LEU A 118 1.07 -1.92 9.70
CA LEU A 118 2.48 -1.63 9.96
C LEU A 118 2.94 -2.17 11.31
N TYR A 119 2.10 -2.05 12.35
CA TYR A 119 2.39 -2.66 13.65
C TYR A 119 2.48 -4.19 13.53
N GLN A 120 1.56 -4.84 12.79
CA GLN A 120 1.61 -6.29 12.61
C GLN A 120 2.86 -6.74 11.85
N VAL A 121 3.27 -5.99 10.83
CA VAL A 121 4.54 -6.24 10.09
C VAL A 121 5.74 -6.11 11.04
N TRP A 122 5.80 -5.02 11.82
CA TRP A 122 6.88 -4.83 12.78
C TRP A 122 6.94 -5.98 13.78
N ALA A 123 5.82 -6.31 14.37
CA ALA A 123 5.73 -7.33 15.40
C ALA A 123 6.02 -8.76 14.85
N PHE A 124 5.88 -8.98 13.55
CA PHE A 124 6.28 -10.22 12.88
C PHE A 124 7.80 -10.29 12.65
N ILE A 125 8.43 -9.17 12.29
CA ILE A 125 9.86 -9.13 11.98
C ILE A 125 10.72 -9.22 13.26
N VAL A 126 10.20 -8.79 14.41
CA VAL A 126 10.95 -8.64 15.67
C VAL A 126 10.42 -9.57 16.80
N PRO A 127 10.29 -10.89 16.58
CA PRO A 127 9.74 -11.79 17.61
C PRO A 127 10.67 -12.06 18.80
N GLY A 128 11.92 -11.57 18.80
CA GLY A 128 12.96 -11.92 19.77
C GLY A 128 13.53 -10.77 20.62
N LEU A 129 13.04 -9.54 20.53
CA LEU A 129 13.57 -8.40 21.31
C LEU A 129 12.84 -8.22 22.64
N LEU A 130 13.29 -8.95 23.67
CA LEU A 130 12.60 -9.18 24.95
C LEU A 130 12.59 -8.01 25.95
N VAL A 131 13.35 -6.95 25.79
CA VAL A 131 13.56 -6.02 26.95
C VAL A 131 12.98 -4.61 26.79
N ASN A 132 12.73 -4.12 25.57
CA ASN A 132 12.20 -2.77 25.34
C ASN A 132 11.23 -2.68 24.15
N GLU A 133 10.42 -3.69 23.93
CA GLU A 133 9.56 -3.84 22.74
C GLU A 133 8.67 -2.63 22.46
N LYS A 134 8.00 -2.09 23.47
CA LYS A 134 7.07 -0.95 23.28
C LYS A 134 7.77 0.32 22.78
N LYS A 135 8.97 0.62 23.28
CA LYS A 135 9.70 1.82 22.86
C LYS A 135 10.19 1.72 21.42
N TRP A 136 10.66 0.54 21.01
CA TRP A 136 11.10 0.29 19.64
C TRP A 136 9.93 0.23 18.65
N ALA A 137 8.82 -0.41 19.05
CA ALA A 137 7.58 -0.39 18.28
C ALA A 137 7.11 1.04 18.02
N LEU A 138 7.08 1.86 19.05
CA LEU A 138 6.63 3.24 18.94
C LEU A 138 7.55 4.09 18.06
N ARG A 139 8.86 3.90 18.15
CA ARG A 139 9.83 4.56 17.27
C ARG A 139 9.67 4.13 15.81
N PHE A 140 9.49 2.82 15.58
CA PHE A 140 9.24 2.28 14.24
C PHE A 140 7.95 2.84 13.66
N LEU A 141 6.83 2.74 14.37
CA LEU A 141 5.55 3.28 13.90
C LEU A 141 5.60 4.80 13.71
N GLY A 142 6.22 5.52 14.64
CA GLY A 142 6.38 6.96 14.57
C GLY A 142 7.17 7.44 13.36
N SER A 143 8.04 6.60 12.79
CA SER A 143 8.76 6.88 11.53
C SER A 143 8.07 6.28 10.31
N ALA A 144 7.56 5.05 10.41
CA ALA A 144 6.98 4.32 9.28
C ALA A 144 5.65 4.92 8.81
N ILE A 145 4.75 5.28 9.73
CA ILE A 145 3.45 5.86 9.39
C ILE A 145 3.61 7.18 8.61
N PRO A 146 4.34 8.20 9.12
CA PRO A 146 4.48 9.45 8.38
C PRO A 146 5.23 9.25 7.06
N LEU A 147 6.24 8.35 6.98
CA LEU A 147 6.91 8.09 5.72
C LEU A 147 5.98 7.44 4.70
N PHE A 148 5.19 6.45 5.09
CA PHE A 148 4.20 5.83 4.21
C PHE A 148 3.18 6.85 3.68
N LEU A 149 2.63 7.67 4.56
CA LEU A 149 1.67 8.71 4.18
C LEU A 149 2.32 9.77 3.28
N LEU A 150 3.54 10.19 3.59
CA LEU A 150 4.28 11.16 2.79
C LEU A 150 4.60 10.60 1.39
N GLY A 151 5.01 9.33 1.30
CA GLY A 151 5.20 8.64 0.03
C GLY A 151 3.90 8.56 -0.77
N SER A 152 2.78 8.19 -0.14
CA SER A 152 1.47 8.12 -0.78
C SER A 152 1.00 9.48 -1.29
N VAL A 153 1.17 10.54 -0.50
CA VAL A 153 0.87 11.93 -0.90
C VAL A 153 1.75 12.38 -2.06
N LEU A 154 3.04 12.04 -2.03
CA LEU A 154 3.97 12.38 -3.10
C LEU A 154 3.60 11.66 -4.41
N GLY A 155 3.25 10.37 -4.33
CA GLY A 155 2.73 9.60 -5.47
C GLY A 155 1.49 10.26 -6.09
N TYR A 156 0.54 10.66 -5.27
CA TYR A 156 -0.66 11.39 -5.68
C TYR A 156 -0.31 12.74 -6.36
N TRP A 157 0.63 13.49 -5.81
CA TRP A 157 1.02 14.81 -6.33
C TRP A 157 1.80 14.74 -7.65
N VAL A 158 2.54 13.66 -7.91
CA VAL A 158 3.29 13.44 -9.15
C VAL A 158 2.37 13.03 -10.30
N LEU A 159 1.26 12.38 -10.03
CA LEU A 159 0.31 11.84 -11.03
C LEU A 159 -0.14 12.83 -12.08
N PRO A 160 -0.61 14.07 -11.78
CA PRO A 160 -1.07 15.00 -12.80
C PRO A 160 0.00 15.34 -13.83
N LYS A 161 1.26 15.43 -13.35
CA LYS A 161 2.41 15.73 -14.21
C LYS A 161 2.72 14.57 -15.17
N GLY A 162 2.71 13.34 -14.63
CA GLY A 162 2.90 12.13 -15.43
C GLY A 162 1.83 11.95 -16.50
N ILE A 163 0.56 12.14 -16.13
CA ILE A 163 -0.57 12.05 -17.06
C ILE A 163 -0.48 13.12 -18.16
N ALA A 164 -0.22 14.37 -17.77
CA ALA A 164 -0.08 15.46 -18.74
C ALA A 164 1.07 15.20 -19.72
N LEU A 165 2.18 14.63 -19.24
CA LEU A 165 3.31 14.26 -20.08
C LEU A 165 2.93 13.16 -21.08
N MET A 166 2.25 12.11 -20.65
CA MET A 166 1.81 11.01 -21.52
C MET A 166 0.81 11.48 -22.57
N LEU A 167 -0.16 12.29 -22.19
CA LEU A 167 -1.16 12.81 -23.12
C LEU A 167 -0.57 13.81 -24.14
N ASN A 168 0.56 14.45 -23.82
CA ASN A 168 1.27 15.33 -24.78
C ASN A 168 1.91 14.55 -25.94
N PHE A 169 2.10 13.24 -25.85
CA PHE A 169 2.56 12.40 -26.97
C PHE A 169 1.49 12.15 -28.03
N THR A 170 0.22 12.52 -27.76
CA THR A 170 -0.83 12.38 -28.77
C THR A 170 -0.56 13.34 -29.93
N PRO A 171 -0.50 12.84 -31.18
CA PRO A 171 -0.26 13.69 -32.34
C PRO A 171 -1.33 14.77 -32.47
N HIS A 172 -0.90 16.03 -32.62
CA HIS A 172 -1.78 17.18 -32.78
C HIS A 172 -2.30 17.31 -34.22
N GLY A 173 -3.51 17.82 -34.41
CA GLY A 173 -4.05 18.13 -35.72
C GLY A 173 -4.69 16.97 -36.50
N MET A 174 -4.71 15.76 -35.94
CA MET A 174 -5.32 14.57 -36.58
C MET A 174 -6.75 14.28 -36.13
N GLY A 175 -7.39 15.15 -35.36
CA GLY A 175 -8.76 14.96 -34.88
C GLY A 175 -8.88 13.78 -33.87
N ILE A 176 -7.77 13.37 -33.24
CA ILE A 176 -7.74 12.27 -32.28
C ILE A 176 -8.36 12.72 -30.97
N THR A 177 -9.40 12.01 -30.52
CA THR A 177 -10.00 12.18 -29.20
C THR A 177 -9.43 11.16 -28.24
N ASN A 178 -8.84 11.61 -27.14
CA ASN A 178 -8.38 10.72 -26.09
C ASN A 178 -9.55 10.32 -25.20
N LEU A 179 -9.95 9.05 -25.26
CA LEU A 179 -10.93 8.44 -24.37
C LEU A 179 -10.19 7.77 -23.22
N LEU A 180 -10.34 8.29 -22.02
CA LEU A 180 -9.73 7.73 -20.82
C LEU A 180 -10.73 6.81 -20.11
N ASP A 181 -10.44 5.52 -20.05
CA ASP A 181 -11.20 4.58 -19.23
C ASP A 181 -10.93 4.86 -17.75
N MET A 182 -12.01 5.16 -17.01
CA MET A 182 -11.95 5.52 -15.60
C MET A 182 -11.34 4.42 -14.73
N ASN A 183 -11.66 3.15 -15.01
CA ASN A 183 -11.13 2.03 -14.24
C ASN A 183 -9.63 1.79 -14.48
N ALA A 184 -9.17 1.96 -15.72
CA ALA A 184 -7.76 1.87 -16.05
C ALA A 184 -6.97 3.01 -15.41
N PHE A 185 -7.50 4.23 -15.45
CA PHE A 185 -6.92 5.40 -14.80
C PHE A 185 -6.76 5.19 -13.29
N LEU A 186 -7.83 4.78 -12.61
CA LEU A 186 -7.79 4.50 -11.18
C LEU A 186 -6.83 3.38 -10.83
N ALA A 187 -6.77 2.34 -11.64
CA ALA A 187 -5.81 1.25 -11.41
C ALA A 187 -4.35 1.76 -11.46
N LEU A 188 -4.05 2.68 -12.39
CA LEU A 188 -2.75 3.35 -12.45
C LEU A 188 -2.48 4.19 -11.21
N GLU A 189 -3.44 5.05 -10.85
CA GLU A 189 -3.32 5.96 -9.71
C GLU A 189 -3.08 5.20 -8.41
N ILE A 190 -3.87 4.17 -8.14
CA ILE A 190 -3.73 3.30 -6.97
C ILE A 190 -2.34 2.64 -6.93
N ARG A 191 -1.87 2.11 -8.07
CA ARG A 191 -0.54 1.50 -8.16
C ARG A 191 0.56 2.49 -7.81
N VAL A 192 0.50 3.70 -8.36
CA VAL A 192 1.49 4.75 -8.10
C VAL A 192 1.47 5.15 -6.62
N ILE A 193 0.31 5.45 -6.05
CA ILE A 193 0.17 5.85 -4.64
C ILE A 193 0.74 4.77 -3.70
N LEU A 194 0.33 3.52 -3.89
CA LEU A 194 0.79 2.42 -3.05
C LEU A 194 2.28 2.13 -3.22
N LEU A 195 2.78 2.17 -4.46
CA LEU A 195 4.20 1.95 -4.72
C LEU A 195 5.06 3.00 -4.06
N PHE A 196 4.72 4.28 -4.19
CA PHE A 196 5.45 5.36 -3.51
C PHE A 196 5.35 5.19 -2.00
N GLY A 197 4.16 4.89 -1.45
CA GLY A 197 3.99 4.64 -0.03
C GLY A 197 4.90 3.52 0.49
N VAL A 198 4.90 2.37 -0.18
CA VAL A 198 5.75 1.22 0.18
C VAL A 198 7.23 1.51 -0.04
N SER A 199 7.59 2.21 -1.12
CA SER A 199 8.99 2.58 -1.39
C SER A 199 9.57 3.45 -0.29
N PHE A 200 8.80 4.37 0.28
CA PHE A 200 9.22 5.20 1.39
C PHE A 200 9.37 4.43 2.71
N LEU A 201 8.75 3.26 2.85
CA LEU A 201 8.98 2.37 3.99
C LEU A 201 10.33 1.63 3.94
N LEU A 202 10.90 1.42 2.75
CA LEU A 202 12.13 0.63 2.59
C LEU A 202 13.30 1.13 3.46
N PRO A 203 13.59 2.44 3.59
CA PRO A 203 14.66 2.91 4.47
C PRO A 203 14.43 2.51 5.93
N VAL A 204 13.17 2.59 6.40
CA VAL A 204 12.83 2.24 7.80
C VAL A 204 12.97 0.74 8.02
N VAL A 205 12.53 -0.07 7.07
CA VAL A 205 12.70 -1.54 7.12
C VAL A 205 14.17 -1.93 7.11
N LEU A 206 15.00 -1.30 6.28
CA LEU A 206 16.45 -1.57 6.24
C LEU A 206 17.13 -1.20 7.57
N VAL A 207 16.77 -0.07 8.17
CA VAL A 207 17.28 0.32 9.50
C VAL A 207 16.83 -0.70 10.55
N LEU A 208 15.60 -1.17 10.50
CA LEU A 208 15.08 -2.20 11.40
C LEU A 208 15.87 -3.49 11.26
N LEU A 209 16.08 -4.00 10.04
CA LEU A 209 16.82 -5.22 9.77
C LEU A 209 18.30 -5.13 10.21
N ASN A 210 18.89 -3.94 10.12
CA ASN A 210 20.22 -3.69 10.65
C ASN A 210 20.24 -3.71 12.19
N LEU A 211 19.20 -3.13 12.82
CA LEU A 211 19.11 -3.05 14.27
C LEU A 211 18.97 -4.43 14.93
N ILE A 212 18.23 -5.34 14.30
CA ILE A 212 18.08 -6.75 14.76
C ILE A 212 19.23 -7.65 14.29
N HIS A 213 20.30 -7.07 13.74
CA HIS A 213 21.52 -7.78 13.27
C HIS A 213 21.29 -8.83 12.17
N VAL A 214 20.14 -8.81 11.49
CA VAL A 214 19.88 -9.65 10.29
C VAL A 214 20.71 -9.18 9.11
N LEU A 215 20.91 -7.86 8.98
CA LEU A 215 21.76 -7.26 7.96
C LEU A 215 22.91 -6.47 8.60
N SER A 216 24.13 -6.82 8.24
CA SER A 216 25.29 -6.03 8.68
C SER A 216 25.42 -4.73 7.88
N SER A 217 26.03 -3.71 8.49
CA SER A 217 26.29 -2.43 7.81
C SER A 217 27.16 -2.59 6.56
N ALA A 218 28.04 -3.61 6.53
CA ALA A 218 28.85 -3.95 5.36
C ALA A 218 28.00 -4.51 4.21
N GLN A 219 27.03 -5.39 4.52
CA GLN A 219 26.09 -5.93 3.55
C GLN A 219 25.16 -4.83 2.97
N LEU A 220 24.70 -3.90 3.82
CA LEU A 220 23.93 -2.74 3.37
C LEU A 220 24.70 -1.85 2.39
N LYS A 221 25.98 -1.60 2.68
CA LYS A 221 26.86 -0.84 1.75
C LYS A 221 27.06 -1.58 0.42
N ALA A 222 27.27 -2.89 0.45
CA ALA A 222 27.41 -3.72 -0.74
C ALA A 222 26.09 -3.79 -1.56
N ALA A 223 24.95 -3.89 -0.86
CA ALA A 223 23.63 -3.94 -1.49
C ALA A 223 23.15 -2.59 -2.05
N ARG A 224 23.84 -1.47 -1.77
CA ARG A 224 23.42 -0.13 -2.22
C ARG A 224 23.21 -0.06 -3.74
N LYS A 225 24.09 -0.65 -4.53
CA LYS A 225 23.99 -0.70 -6.00
C LYS A 225 22.75 -1.47 -6.44
N TRP A 226 22.50 -2.60 -5.80
CA TRP A 226 21.32 -3.45 -6.08
C TRP A 226 20.00 -2.79 -5.63
N SER A 227 20.02 -2.04 -4.54
CA SER A 227 18.86 -1.26 -4.10
C SER A 227 18.51 -0.17 -5.11
N ILE A 228 19.49 0.59 -5.61
CA ILE A 228 19.28 1.60 -6.66
C ILE A 228 18.73 0.94 -7.92
N PHE A 229 19.31 -0.17 -8.37
CA PHE A 229 18.84 -0.92 -9.51
C PHE A 229 17.41 -1.47 -9.29
N GLY A 230 17.11 -1.98 -8.10
CA GLY A 230 15.77 -2.44 -7.73
C GLY A 230 14.73 -1.32 -7.77
N PHE A 231 15.05 -0.13 -7.28
CA PHE A 231 14.18 1.05 -7.38
C PHE A 231 13.95 1.47 -8.84
N PHE A 232 14.98 1.41 -9.66
CA PHE A 232 14.86 1.69 -11.09
C PHE A 232 13.95 0.66 -11.79
N CYS A 233 14.14 -0.64 -11.51
CA CYS A 233 13.27 -1.70 -12.02
C CYS A 233 11.83 -1.55 -11.54
N LEU A 234 11.60 -1.20 -10.26
CA LEU A 234 10.26 -0.92 -9.74
C LEU A 234 9.61 0.25 -10.46
N GLY A 235 10.35 1.34 -10.71
CA GLY A 235 9.87 2.47 -11.50
C GLY A 235 9.49 2.06 -12.93
N ALA A 236 10.29 1.16 -13.54
CA ALA A 236 10.01 0.59 -14.86
C ALA A 236 8.71 -0.22 -14.89
N PHE A 237 8.51 -1.07 -13.89
CA PHE A 237 7.30 -1.92 -13.80
C PHE A 237 6.01 -1.12 -13.59
N VAL A 238 6.13 0.04 -12.94
CA VAL A 238 4.99 0.93 -12.65
C VAL A 238 4.68 1.84 -13.83
N ASN A 239 5.66 2.06 -14.70
CA ASN A 239 5.45 2.86 -15.90
C ASN A 239 4.49 2.14 -16.86
N PRO A 240 3.26 2.65 -17.10
CA PRO A 240 2.27 1.99 -17.93
C PRO A 240 2.63 1.99 -19.42
N SER A 241 3.62 2.78 -19.84
CA SER A 241 4.04 2.86 -21.24
C SER A 241 4.87 1.65 -21.70
N GLY A 242 5.44 0.88 -20.77
CA GLY A 242 6.30 -0.27 -21.12
C GLY A 242 7.52 0.09 -21.96
N ASP A 243 7.79 1.37 -22.15
CA ASP A 243 8.83 1.89 -23.05
C ASP A 243 10.10 2.22 -22.29
N PRO A 244 11.26 1.60 -22.63
CA PRO A 244 12.54 1.87 -21.98
C PRO A 244 13.00 3.33 -22.16
N ILE A 245 12.53 4.01 -23.22
CA ILE A 245 12.96 5.36 -23.59
C ILE A 245 12.34 6.44 -22.68
N SER A 246 11.15 6.19 -22.12
CA SER A 246 10.51 7.14 -21.20
C SER A 246 11.10 7.10 -19.78
N MET A 247 12.10 6.24 -19.55
CA MET A 247 12.78 6.05 -18.26
C MET A 247 14.10 6.81 -18.14
N CYS A 248 14.60 7.38 -19.21
CA CYS A 248 15.75 8.29 -19.23
C CYS A 248 15.28 9.73 -19.21
#